data_455d967e1f3f8139053e11bafbbd10d6
#
_entry.id   455d967e1f3f8139053e11bafbbd10d6
#
_cell.length_a   1.000
_cell.length_b   1.000
_cell.length_c   1.000
_cell.angle_alpha   90.00
_cell.angle_beta   90.00
_cell.angle_gamma   90.00
#
_symmetry.space_group_name_H-M   'P 1'
#
loop_
_entity.id
_entity.type
_entity.pdbx_description
1 polymer ?
#
loop_
_entity_poly.entity_id
_entity_poly.type
_entity_poly.pdbx_seq_one_letter_code
_entity_poly.pdbx_strand_id
1 'polypeptide(L)'
;MRRAAAFSRRIVDPANSVAWYAMDGLWLAQLAWPAYVAAGLTLATGGTLLFLNRRTGQRLNDDLALNAWMWMNALWVISDLGRLPHLRYAAMAVGVLGAVLLANALRPSRRRRNTLRRFRKMRVGGR
;
A
#
# COMPACT_ATOMS: atom_id res chain seq x y z
N MET A 1 10.86 -2.72 22.90
CA MET A 1 10.78 -2.39 21.46
C MET A 1 9.48 -2.84 20.78
N ARG A 2 9.01 -4.08 20.93
CA ARG A 2 7.76 -4.54 20.27
C ARG A 2 6.49 -3.77 20.67
N ARG A 3 6.36 -3.33 21.95
CA ARG A 3 5.20 -2.57 22.44
C ARG A 3 5.15 -1.15 21.86
N ALA A 4 6.28 -0.47 21.72
CA ALA A 4 6.36 0.86 21.13
C ALA A 4 5.99 0.84 19.63
N ALA A 5 6.47 -0.15 18.89
CA ALA A 5 6.11 -0.32 17.48
C ALA A 5 4.61 -0.63 17.28
N ALA A 6 4.00 -1.43 18.17
CA ALA A 6 2.57 -1.71 18.13
C ALA A 6 1.72 -0.47 18.46
N PHE A 7 2.17 0.37 19.40
CA PHE A 7 1.51 1.63 19.74
C PHE A 7 1.58 2.63 18.58
N SER A 8 2.78 2.81 18.00
CA SER A 8 2.96 3.68 16.81
C SER A 8 2.06 3.25 15.66
N ARG A 9 1.94 1.96 15.39
CA ARG A 9 1.07 1.44 14.33
C ARG A 9 -0.40 1.77 14.57
N ARG A 10 -0.90 1.65 15.80
CA ARG A 10 -2.28 1.97 16.16
C ARG A 10 -2.68 3.42 15.88
N ILE A 11 -1.71 4.33 15.86
CA ILE A 11 -1.93 5.75 15.58
C ILE A 11 -1.71 6.04 14.10
N VAL A 12 -0.62 5.52 13.52
CA VAL A 12 -0.22 5.84 12.14
C VAL A 12 -1.18 5.25 11.12
N ASP A 13 -1.74 4.08 11.36
CA ASP A 13 -2.66 3.40 10.43
C ASP A 13 -3.97 4.18 10.22
N PRO A 14 -4.70 4.59 11.27
CA PRO A 14 -5.86 5.48 11.11
C PRO A 14 -5.48 6.86 10.55
N ALA A 15 -4.34 7.43 10.97
CA ALA A 15 -3.88 8.72 10.46
C ALA A 15 -3.61 8.67 8.95
N ASN A 16 -3.01 7.58 8.46
CA ASN A 16 -2.81 7.35 7.04
C ASN A 16 -4.14 7.29 6.26
N SER A 17 -5.11 6.56 6.79
CA SER A 17 -6.44 6.45 6.18
C SER A 17 -7.15 7.81 6.10
N VAL A 18 -7.09 8.60 7.17
CA VAL A 18 -7.66 9.96 7.19
C VAL A 18 -6.96 10.88 6.21
N ALA A 19 -5.63 10.86 6.17
CA ALA A 19 -4.85 11.70 5.24
C ALA A 19 -5.16 11.35 3.78
N TRP A 20 -5.25 10.06 3.47
CA TRP A 20 -5.60 9.60 2.13
C TRP A 20 -7.01 10.01 1.74
N TYR A 21 -8.01 9.77 2.59
CA TYR A 21 -9.39 10.18 2.35
C TYR A 21 -9.50 11.70 2.16
N ALA A 22 -8.78 12.49 2.97
CA ALA A 22 -8.73 13.94 2.83
C ALA A 22 -8.09 14.37 1.50
N MET A 23 -7.00 13.71 1.07
CA MET A 23 -6.35 13.97 -0.21
C MET A 23 -7.34 13.81 -1.37
N ASP A 24 -8.07 12.70 -1.42
CA ASP A 24 -9.05 12.42 -2.48
C ASP A 24 -10.22 13.40 -2.45
N GLY A 25 -10.76 13.72 -1.27
CA GLY A 25 -11.85 14.68 -1.11
C GLY A 25 -11.44 16.11 -1.50
N LEU A 26 -10.25 16.54 -1.11
CA LEU A 26 -9.71 17.86 -1.45
C LEU A 26 -9.37 17.98 -2.94
N TRP A 27 -8.89 16.91 -3.56
CA TRP A 27 -8.69 16.84 -5.00
C TRP A 27 -10.02 16.96 -5.75
N LEU A 28 -11.06 16.20 -5.36
CA LEU A 28 -12.39 16.31 -5.95
C LEU A 28 -12.98 17.74 -5.79
N ALA A 29 -12.69 18.41 -4.67
CA ALA A 29 -13.07 19.79 -4.42
C ALA A 29 -12.18 20.83 -5.17
N GLN A 30 -11.19 20.37 -5.94
CA GLN A 30 -10.22 21.21 -6.68
C GLN A 30 -9.42 22.18 -5.79
N LEU A 31 -9.22 21.82 -4.52
CA LEU A 31 -8.47 22.60 -3.54
C LEU A 31 -6.98 22.19 -3.56
N ALA A 32 -6.19 22.78 -4.45
CA ALA A 32 -4.82 22.36 -4.76
C ALA A 32 -3.91 22.32 -3.52
N TRP A 33 -3.74 23.42 -2.80
CA TRP A 33 -2.83 23.49 -1.67
C TRP A 33 -3.18 22.51 -0.54
N PRO A 34 -4.43 22.43 -0.05
CA PRO A 34 -4.81 21.43 0.95
C PRO A 34 -4.61 19.99 0.46
N ALA A 35 -4.89 19.71 -0.83
CA ALA A 35 -4.70 18.40 -1.41
C ALA A 35 -3.20 18.00 -1.44
N TYR A 36 -2.29 18.93 -1.75
CA TYR A 36 -0.84 18.66 -1.71
C TYR A 36 -0.34 18.38 -0.30
N VAL A 37 -0.83 19.11 0.70
CA VAL A 37 -0.51 18.83 2.11
C VAL A 37 -1.01 17.45 2.51
N ALA A 38 -2.24 17.11 2.16
CA ALA A 38 -2.81 15.78 2.45
C ALA A 38 -2.05 14.66 1.71
N ALA A 39 -1.62 14.89 0.47
CA ALA A 39 -0.78 13.95 -0.28
C ALA A 39 0.57 13.71 0.44
N GLY A 40 1.22 14.77 0.89
CA GLY A 40 2.46 14.68 1.67
C GLY A 40 2.28 13.87 2.96
N LEU A 41 1.20 14.11 3.70
CA LEU A 41 0.86 13.38 4.92
C LEU A 41 0.55 11.89 4.63
N THR A 42 -0.16 11.62 3.53
CA THR A 42 -0.45 10.24 3.08
C THR A 42 0.84 9.48 2.79
N LEU A 43 1.76 10.10 2.05
CA LEU A 43 3.04 9.46 1.72
C LEU A 43 3.93 9.29 2.95
N ALA A 44 3.99 10.26 3.85
CA ALA A 44 4.78 10.19 5.07
C ALA A 44 4.27 9.09 6.01
N THR A 45 2.96 9.02 6.23
CA THR A 45 2.35 7.99 7.09
C THR A 45 2.42 6.61 6.45
N GLY A 46 2.19 6.49 5.14
CA GLY A 46 2.34 5.25 4.39
C GLY A 46 3.78 4.72 4.40
N GLY A 47 4.77 5.59 4.19
CA GLY A 47 6.18 5.24 4.31
C GLY A 47 6.56 4.80 5.73
N THR A 48 6.00 5.45 6.75
CA THR A 48 6.19 5.06 8.15
C THR A 48 5.63 3.66 8.42
N LEU A 49 4.43 3.35 7.91
CA LEU A 49 3.84 2.01 8.03
C LEU A 49 4.71 0.95 7.35
N LEU A 50 5.19 1.23 6.14
CA LEU A 50 6.11 0.34 5.43
C LEU A 50 7.40 0.10 6.24
N PHE A 51 7.98 1.15 6.81
CA PHE A 51 9.17 1.04 7.65
C PHE A 51 8.92 0.20 8.92
N LEU A 52 7.79 0.39 9.58
CA LEU A 52 7.41 -0.38 10.77
C LEU A 52 7.17 -1.86 10.44
N ASN A 53 6.63 -2.15 9.25
CA ASN A 53 6.27 -3.50 8.80
C ASN A 53 7.42 -4.28 8.16
N ARG A 54 8.48 -3.61 7.68
CA ARG A 54 9.60 -4.25 6.96
C ARG A 54 10.24 -5.44 7.66
N ARG A 55 10.18 -5.49 8.99
CA ARG A 55 10.77 -6.57 9.80
C ARG A 55 9.89 -7.79 9.96
N THR A 56 8.61 -7.70 9.61
CA THR A 56 7.66 -8.80 9.77
C THR A 56 7.61 -9.75 8.57
N GLY A 57 8.23 -9.40 7.45
CA GLY A 57 8.54 -10.27 6.30
C GLY A 57 7.39 -10.94 5.56
N GLN A 58 6.23 -11.12 6.21
CA GLN A 58 5.12 -11.91 5.67
C GLN A 58 4.19 -11.13 4.73
N ARG A 59 4.24 -9.78 4.77
CA ARG A 59 3.34 -8.90 3.99
C ARG A 59 4.06 -7.77 3.27
N LEU A 60 5.38 -7.89 3.10
CA LEU A 60 6.16 -6.81 2.50
C LEU A 60 5.67 -6.43 1.10
N ASN A 61 5.28 -7.41 0.28
CA ASN A 61 4.76 -7.14 -1.06
C ASN A 61 3.39 -6.44 -1.02
N ASP A 62 2.53 -6.78 -0.06
CA ASP A 62 1.24 -6.10 0.13
C ASP A 62 1.46 -4.65 0.55
N ASP A 63 2.36 -4.42 1.51
CA ASP A 63 2.70 -3.09 2.01
C ASP A 63 3.37 -2.23 0.92
N LEU A 64 4.23 -2.82 0.09
CA LEU A 64 4.86 -2.17 -1.06
C LEU A 64 3.84 -1.84 -2.14
N ALA A 65 2.90 -2.75 -2.44
CA ALA A 65 1.84 -2.51 -3.40
C ALA A 65 0.93 -1.37 -2.95
N LEU A 66 0.56 -1.33 -1.66
CA LEU A 66 -0.24 -0.25 -1.09
C LEU A 66 0.50 1.09 -1.15
N ASN A 67 1.80 1.11 -0.83
CA ASN A 67 2.60 2.32 -0.95
C ASN A 67 2.71 2.80 -2.40
N ALA A 68 2.91 1.89 -3.36
CA ALA A 68 2.93 2.23 -4.78
C ALA A 68 1.58 2.84 -5.20
N TRP A 69 0.47 2.31 -4.72
CA TRP A 69 -0.87 2.87 -4.96
C TRP A 69 -1.01 4.29 -4.40
N MET A 70 -0.55 4.54 -3.18
CA MET A 70 -0.56 5.90 -2.59
C MET A 70 0.31 6.88 -3.39
N TRP A 71 1.51 6.47 -3.82
CA TRP A 71 2.38 7.26 -4.69
C TRP A 71 1.73 7.58 -6.03
N MET A 72 1.10 6.59 -6.66
CA MET A 72 0.36 6.77 -7.91
C MET A 72 -0.72 7.84 -7.74
N ASN A 73 -1.54 7.73 -6.70
CA ASN A 73 -2.61 8.71 -6.43
C ASN A 73 -2.05 10.11 -6.13
N ALA A 74 -1.01 10.23 -5.31
CA ALA A 74 -0.38 11.52 -5.01
C ALA A 74 0.18 12.19 -6.28
N LEU A 75 0.89 11.44 -7.12
CA LEU A 75 1.38 11.93 -8.41
C LEU A 75 0.25 12.34 -9.34
N TRP A 76 -0.86 11.59 -9.34
CA TRP A 76 -2.05 11.93 -10.12
C TRP A 76 -2.68 13.24 -9.66
N VAL A 77 -2.90 13.41 -8.35
CA VAL A 77 -3.42 14.64 -7.75
C VAL A 77 -2.53 15.84 -8.10
N ILE A 78 -1.21 15.70 -7.94
CA ILE A 78 -0.26 16.77 -8.28
C ILE A 78 -0.28 17.08 -9.79
N SER A 79 -0.35 16.05 -10.63
CA SER A 79 -0.43 16.22 -12.09
C SER A 79 -1.67 16.97 -12.52
N ASP A 80 -2.80 16.61 -11.93
CA ASP A 80 -4.11 17.16 -12.31
C ASP A 80 -4.27 18.60 -11.83
N LEU A 81 -4.09 18.85 -10.53
CA LEU A 81 -4.22 20.18 -9.93
C LEU A 81 -3.09 21.14 -10.32
N GLY A 82 -1.88 20.61 -10.54
CA GLY A 82 -0.71 21.39 -10.97
C GLY A 82 -0.62 21.60 -12.48
N ARG A 83 -1.52 21.00 -13.26
CA ARG A 83 -1.48 21.01 -14.72
C ARG A 83 -0.15 20.52 -15.29
N LEU A 84 0.41 19.46 -14.70
CA LEU A 84 1.71 18.86 -15.05
C LEU A 84 1.50 17.50 -15.74
N PRO A 85 1.12 17.48 -17.04
CA PRO A 85 0.69 16.24 -17.72
C PRO A 85 1.77 15.15 -17.77
N HIS A 86 3.05 15.52 -17.71
CA HIS A 86 4.17 14.57 -17.68
C HIS A 86 4.17 13.69 -16.43
N LEU A 87 3.64 14.16 -15.29
CA LEU A 87 3.53 13.37 -14.07
C LEU A 87 2.50 12.24 -14.17
N ARG A 88 1.55 12.30 -15.13
CA ARG A 88 0.63 11.19 -15.39
C ARG A 88 1.34 9.93 -15.82
N TYR A 89 2.38 10.05 -16.64
CA TYR A 89 3.19 8.90 -17.06
C TYR A 89 3.93 8.28 -15.87
N ALA A 90 4.47 9.12 -14.98
CA ALA A 90 5.08 8.65 -13.75
C ALA A 90 4.06 7.94 -12.84
N ALA A 91 2.86 8.50 -12.67
CA ALA A 91 1.77 7.88 -11.91
C ALA A 91 1.40 6.52 -12.50
N MET A 92 1.24 6.42 -13.83
CA MET A 92 0.92 5.15 -14.52
C MET A 92 2.03 4.12 -14.31
N ALA A 93 3.30 4.50 -14.43
CA ALA A 93 4.44 3.59 -14.21
C ALA A 93 4.44 3.04 -12.77
N VAL A 94 4.22 3.90 -11.78
CA VAL A 94 4.11 3.49 -10.36
C VAL A 94 2.89 2.60 -10.14
N GLY A 95 1.76 2.89 -10.80
CA GLY A 95 0.56 2.06 -10.73
C GLY A 95 0.78 0.65 -11.29
N VAL A 96 1.48 0.53 -12.42
CA VAL A 96 1.87 -0.77 -13.01
C VAL A 96 2.79 -1.54 -12.05
N LEU A 97 3.78 -0.87 -11.46
CA LEU A 97 4.65 -1.48 -10.46
C LEU A 97 3.84 -2.00 -9.27
N GLY A 98 2.91 -1.20 -8.75
CA GLY A 98 2.02 -1.60 -7.66
C GLY A 98 1.18 -2.83 -8.02
N ALA A 99 0.63 -2.88 -9.23
CA ALA A 99 -0.13 -4.03 -9.73
C ALA A 99 0.72 -5.31 -9.81
N VAL A 100 1.96 -5.21 -10.26
CA VAL A 100 2.90 -6.34 -10.30
C VAL A 100 3.23 -6.83 -8.88
N LEU A 101 3.49 -5.91 -7.95
CA LEU A 101 3.73 -6.26 -6.54
C LEU A 101 2.52 -6.94 -5.90
N LEU A 102 1.32 -6.45 -6.17
CA LEU A 102 0.08 -7.05 -5.69
C LEU A 102 -0.13 -8.45 -6.28
N ALA A 103 0.08 -8.62 -7.59
CA ALA A 103 0.00 -9.92 -8.23
C ALA A 103 0.99 -10.93 -7.64
N ASN A 104 2.21 -10.48 -7.29
CA ASN A 104 3.18 -11.31 -6.60
C ASN A 104 2.77 -11.66 -5.16
N ALA A 105 2.14 -10.71 -4.45
CA ALA A 105 1.62 -10.93 -3.11
C ALA A 105 0.48 -11.97 -3.08
N LEU A 106 -0.37 -11.96 -4.10
CA LEU A 106 -1.49 -12.90 -4.24
C LEU A 106 -1.05 -14.32 -4.66
N ARG A 107 0.18 -14.50 -5.13
CA ARG A 107 0.69 -15.84 -5.47
C ARG A 107 0.75 -16.71 -4.21
N PRO A 108 0.14 -17.90 -4.20
CA PRO A 108 0.17 -18.79 -3.04
C PRO A 108 1.61 -19.19 -2.73
N SER A 109 2.06 -18.87 -1.51
CA SER A 109 3.40 -19.23 -1.07
C SER A 109 3.62 -20.74 -1.20
N ARG A 110 4.84 -21.18 -1.57
CA ARG A 110 5.22 -22.62 -1.65
C ARG A 110 4.86 -23.37 -0.36
N ARG A 111 4.92 -22.70 0.79
CA ARG A 111 4.58 -23.24 2.09
C ARG A 111 3.09 -23.62 2.20
N ARG A 112 2.20 -22.78 1.68
CA ARG A 112 0.74 -23.04 1.66
C ARG A 112 0.38 -24.18 0.70
N ARG A 113 1.07 -24.27 -0.46
CA ARG A 113 0.93 -25.39 -1.41
C ARG A 113 1.33 -26.72 -0.78
N ASN A 114 2.42 -26.76 -0.01
CA ASN A 114 2.90 -27.98 0.64
C ASN A 114 1.97 -28.44 1.77
N THR A 115 1.40 -27.51 2.52
CA THR A 115 0.40 -27.82 3.55
C THR A 115 -0.87 -28.41 2.94
N LEU A 116 -1.40 -27.80 1.88
CA LEU A 116 -2.57 -28.32 1.15
C LEU A 116 -2.30 -29.70 0.52
N ARG A 117 -1.10 -29.92 -0.03
CA ARG A 117 -0.70 -31.25 -0.54
C ARG A 117 -0.62 -32.29 0.57
N ARG A 118 -0.13 -31.95 1.78
CA ARG A 118 -0.10 -32.84 2.93
C ARG A 118 -1.52 -33.21 3.40
N PHE A 119 -2.43 -32.25 3.52
CA PHE A 119 -3.83 -32.51 3.88
C PHE A 119 -4.52 -33.41 2.83
N ARG A 120 -4.26 -33.19 1.54
CA ARG A 120 -4.83 -34.02 0.47
C ARG A 120 -4.33 -35.46 0.54
N LYS A 121 -3.03 -35.67 0.85
CA LYS A 121 -2.47 -37.03 1.01
C LYS A 121 -3.05 -37.76 2.21
N MET A 122 -3.26 -37.09 3.35
CA MET A 122 -3.87 -37.70 4.53
C MET A 122 -5.33 -38.10 4.30
N ARG A 123 -6.07 -37.38 3.45
CA ARG A 123 -7.48 -37.68 3.12
C ARG A 123 -7.64 -38.87 2.16
N VAL A 124 -6.63 -39.16 1.34
CA VAL A 124 -6.66 -40.24 0.36
C VAL A 124 -6.05 -41.53 0.90
N GLY A 125 -5.18 -41.45 1.92
CA GLY A 125 -4.55 -42.65 2.55
C GLY A 125 -5.33 -43.27 3.69
N GLY A 126 -6.55 -42.80 3.98
CA GLY A 126 -7.43 -43.28 5.05
C GLY A 126 -8.61 -44.16 4.56
N ARG A 127 -8.42 -44.86 3.44
CA ARG A 127 -9.37 -45.88 2.96
C ARG A 127 -8.67 -47.21 2.85
#